data_65deb6fffefda91e37d6d1f957feefde
#
_entry.id   65deb6fffefda91e37d6d1f957feefde
#
_cell.length_a   1.000
_cell.length_b   1.000
_cell.length_c   1.000
_cell.angle_alpha   90.00
_cell.angle_beta   90.00
_cell.angle_gamma   90.00
#
_symmetry.space_group_name_H-M   'P 1'
#
loop_
_entity.id
_entity.type
_entity.pdbx_description
1 polymer ?
#
loop_
_entity_poly.entity_id
_entity_poly.type
_entity_poly.pdbx_seq_one_letter_code
_entity_poly.pdbx_strand_id
1 'polypeptide(L)'
;MIDIHCHLLYGVDDGSKSLEESVEMLKIAKKQGITGIILTPHLRHGMFKHPLEKIERHYKKLMPYANKLGIELKLGTEYHVATDMIDAFHGGLCHTLADTQYILTEYSHSSEYSFVYKMTREARSEEHTSE
;
A
#
# COMPACT_ATOMS: atom_id res chain seq x y z
N MET A 1 -15.46 -2.88 -10.36
CA MET A 1 -14.22 -3.64 -10.03
C MET A 1 -13.35 -2.79 -9.11
N ILE A 2 -12.77 -3.42 -8.10
CA ILE A 2 -11.91 -2.75 -7.13
C ILE A 2 -10.52 -3.36 -7.20
N ASP A 3 -9.49 -2.52 -7.33
CA ASP A 3 -8.09 -2.96 -7.30
C ASP A 3 -7.55 -2.76 -5.88
N ILE A 4 -7.10 -3.83 -5.24
CA ILE A 4 -6.60 -3.80 -3.85
C ILE A 4 -5.07 -3.79 -3.75
N HIS A 5 -4.36 -3.77 -4.86
CA HIS A 5 -2.89 -3.78 -4.88
C HIS A 5 -2.42 -2.93 -6.05
N CYS A 6 -1.95 -1.72 -5.78
CA CYS A 6 -1.62 -0.78 -6.84
C CYS A 6 -0.53 0.21 -6.41
N HIS A 7 0.44 0.42 -7.29
CA HIS A 7 1.53 1.37 -7.09
C HIS A 7 1.33 2.64 -7.91
N LEU A 8 0.10 3.11 -7.95
CA LEU A 8 -0.29 4.29 -8.72
C LEU A 8 0.07 5.60 -8.04
N LEU A 9 0.30 5.59 -6.71
CA LEU A 9 0.65 6.81 -5.98
C LEU A 9 2.08 7.25 -6.36
N TYR A 10 2.19 8.47 -6.84
CA TYR A 10 3.42 8.99 -7.43
C TYR A 10 4.50 9.35 -6.40
N GLY A 11 5.76 9.14 -6.80
CA GLY A 11 6.92 9.68 -6.11
C GLY A 11 7.23 9.06 -4.75
N VAL A 12 6.69 7.89 -4.44
CA VAL A 12 6.87 7.24 -3.13
C VAL A 12 7.61 5.91 -3.19
N ASP A 13 7.63 5.27 -4.35
CA ASP A 13 8.33 3.99 -4.57
C ASP A 13 8.70 3.83 -6.05
N ASP A 14 8.85 2.60 -6.52
CA ASP A 14 9.19 2.28 -7.92
C ASP A 14 7.99 2.31 -8.88
N GLY A 15 6.81 2.67 -8.41
CA GLY A 15 5.63 2.82 -9.23
C GLY A 15 5.58 4.15 -9.99
N SER A 16 4.43 4.82 -9.96
CA SER A 16 4.24 6.11 -10.62
C SER A 16 5.26 7.15 -10.15
N LYS A 17 5.77 7.96 -11.06
CA LYS A 17 6.84 8.93 -10.78
C LYS A 17 6.35 10.36 -10.67
N SER A 18 5.19 10.68 -11.24
CA SER A 18 4.66 12.04 -11.25
C SER A 18 3.14 12.04 -11.11
N LEU A 19 2.60 13.19 -10.70
CA LEU A 19 1.15 13.37 -10.62
C LEU A 19 0.50 13.12 -11.99
N GLU A 20 1.11 13.60 -13.06
CA GLU A 20 0.62 13.43 -14.42
C GLU A 20 0.55 11.95 -14.80
N GLU A 21 1.56 11.18 -14.45
CA GLU A 21 1.59 9.74 -14.71
C GLU A 21 0.50 9.02 -13.91
N SER A 22 0.32 9.39 -12.63
CA SER A 22 -0.77 8.83 -11.81
C SER A 22 -2.15 9.13 -12.41
N VAL A 23 -2.37 10.35 -12.88
CA VAL A 23 -3.64 10.75 -13.49
C VAL A 23 -3.91 9.94 -14.77
N GLU A 24 -2.89 9.73 -15.59
CA GLU A 24 -3.04 8.89 -16.79
C GLU A 24 -3.37 7.43 -16.43
N MET A 25 -2.75 6.89 -15.37
CA MET A 25 -3.06 5.56 -14.87
C MET A 25 -4.51 5.47 -14.36
N LEU A 26 -5.00 6.52 -13.69
CA LEU A 26 -6.40 6.60 -13.27
C LEU A 26 -7.36 6.58 -14.46
N LYS A 27 -7.03 7.30 -15.52
CA LYS A 27 -7.85 7.31 -16.75
C LYS A 27 -7.92 5.93 -17.40
N ILE A 28 -6.81 5.22 -17.43
CA ILE A 28 -6.75 3.85 -17.95
C ILE A 28 -7.59 2.92 -17.07
N ALA A 29 -7.46 3.03 -15.75
CA ALA A 29 -8.27 2.24 -14.81
C ALA A 29 -9.77 2.47 -15.02
N LYS A 30 -10.16 3.72 -15.19
CA LYS A 30 -11.56 4.08 -15.51
C LYS A 30 -12.06 3.37 -16.75
N LYS A 31 -11.30 3.36 -17.82
CA LYS A 31 -11.66 2.67 -19.07
C LYS A 31 -11.81 1.17 -18.88
N GLN A 32 -11.07 0.58 -17.93
CA GLN A 32 -11.13 -0.84 -17.62
C GLN A 32 -12.27 -1.20 -16.67
N GLY A 33 -13.07 -0.23 -16.24
CA GLY A 33 -14.21 -0.47 -15.34
C GLY A 33 -13.85 -0.49 -13.87
N ILE A 34 -12.68 0.00 -13.48
CA ILE A 34 -12.28 0.09 -12.08
C ILE A 34 -12.98 1.28 -11.43
N THR A 35 -13.63 1.04 -10.29
CA THR A 35 -14.39 2.05 -9.54
C THR A 35 -13.76 2.38 -8.20
N GLY A 36 -12.84 1.56 -7.71
CA GLY A 36 -12.13 1.79 -6.47
C GLY A 36 -10.71 1.24 -6.52
N ILE A 37 -9.78 1.94 -5.89
CA ILE A 37 -8.37 1.55 -5.85
C ILE A 37 -7.86 1.73 -4.42
N ILE A 38 -7.21 0.69 -3.89
CA ILE A 38 -6.41 0.81 -2.67
C ILE A 38 -4.95 0.98 -3.10
N LEU A 39 -4.39 2.15 -2.83
CA LEU A 39 -3.00 2.46 -3.11
C LEU A 39 -2.11 1.78 -2.07
N THR A 40 -1.16 0.98 -2.52
CA THR A 40 -0.33 0.16 -1.63
C THR A 40 1.16 0.43 -1.84
N PRO A 41 1.66 1.63 -1.48
CA PRO A 41 3.09 1.91 -1.61
C PRO A 41 3.92 0.93 -0.77
N HIS A 42 5.12 0.64 -1.27
CA HIS A 42 6.05 -0.27 -0.61
C HIS A 42 6.56 0.24 0.73
N LEU A 43 6.64 -0.66 1.71
CA LEU A 43 7.46 -0.52 2.89
C LEU A 43 8.46 -1.68 2.89
N ARG A 44 9.70 -1.40 2.50
CA ARG A 44 10.76 -2.40 2.44
C ARG A 44 12.03 -1.83 3.06
N HIS A 45 12.44 -2.38 4.18
CA HIS A 45 13.64 -1.95 4.90
C HIS A 45 14.87 -1.99 3.98
N GLY A 46 15.64 -0.88 3.95
CA GLY A 46 16.86 -0.75 3.15
C GLY A 46 16.65 -0.48 1.67
N MET A 47 15.42 -0.57 1.16
CA MET A 47 15.13 -0.33 -0.26
C MET A 47 14.16 0.84 -0.47
N PHE A 48 13.01 0.80 0.16
CA PHE A 48 12.01 1.88 0.09
C PHE A 48 11.74 2.41 1.48
N LYS A 49 12.11 3.66 1.70
CA LYS A 49 11.64 4.39 2.86
C LYS A 49 10.14 4.58 2.70
N HIS A 50 9.39 4.38 3.76
CA HIS A 50 7.95 4.61 3.70
C HIS A 50 7.65 6.01 4.25
N PRO A 51 7.76 7.08 3.43
CA PRO A 51 7.65 8.46 3.91
C PRO A 51 6.18 8.81 4.14
N LEU A 52 5.66 8.46 5.31
CA LEU A 52 4.24 8.54 5.66
C LEU A 52 3.64 9.91 5.35
N GLU A 53 4.32 10.98 5.74
CA GLU A 53 3.85 12.36 5.48
C GLU A 53 3.74 12.67 3.99
N LYS A 54 4.76 12.25 3.22
CA LYS A 54 4.77 12.43 1.77
C LYS A 54 3.67 11.61 1.11
N ILE A 55 3.46 10.37 1.56
CA ILE A 55 2.41 9.49 1.07
C ILE A 55 1.04 10.13 1.28
N GLU A 56 0.75 10.61 2.48
CA GLU A 56 -0.52 11.25 2.79
C GLU A 56 -0.73 12.54 2.00
N ARG A 57 0.32 13.34 1.82
CA ARG A 57 0.27 14.58 1.05
C ARG A 57 -0.02 14.30 -0.43
N HIS A 58 0.67 13.33 -1.02
CA HIS A 58 0.46 12.94 -2.42
C HIS A 58 -0.90 12.31 -2.63
N TYR A 59 -1.38 11.52 -1.68
CA TYR A 59 -2.70 10.94 -1.69
C TYR A 59 -3.77 12.05 -1.76
N LYS A 60 -3.68 13.07 -0.90
CA LYS A 60 -4.60 14.20 -0.90
C LYS A 60 -4.59 14.97 -2.22
N LYS A 61 -3.43 15.13 -2.84
CA LYS A 61 -3.32 15.80 -4.14
C LYS A 61 -3.94 15.00 -5.28
N LEU A 62 -3.86 13.68 -5.20
CA LEU A 62 -4.40 12.80 -6.25
C LEU A 62 -5.92 12.65 -6.13
N MET A 63 -6.47 12.75 -4.94
CA MET A 63 -7.88 12.51 -4.63
C MET A 63 -8.85 13.27 -5.55
N PRO A 64 -8.69 14.59 -5.82
CA PRO A 64 -9.62 15.32 -6.68
C PRO A 64 -9.69 14.76 -8.11
N TYR A 65 -8.57 14.30 -8.64
CA TYR A 65 -8.54 13.71 -9.99
C TYR A 65 -9.29 12.39 -10.06
N ALA A 66 -9.12 11.56 -9.03
CA ALA A 66 -9.86 10.31 -8.91
C ALA A 66 -11.37 10.56 -8.77
N ASN A 67 -11.76 11.52 -7.93
CA ASN A 67 -13.15 11.89 -7.73
C ASN A 67 -13.84 12.30 -9.04
N LYS A 68 -13.16 13.08 -9.88
CA LYS A 68 -13.67 13.48 -11.19
C LYS A 68 -13.93 12.28 -12.10
N LEU A 69 -13.16 11.23 -11.95
CA LEU A 69 -13.31 10.00 -12.74
C LEU A 69 -14.26 8.98 -12.10
N GLY A 70 -14.81 9.29 -10.93
CA GLY A 70 -15.69 8.38 -10.21
C GLY A 70 -14.93 7.20 -9.60
N ILE A 71 -13.64 7.36 -9.31
CA ILE A 71 -12.82 6.33 -8.67
C ILE A 71 -12.60 6.69 -7.21
N GLU A 72 -12.97 5.78 -6.31
CA GLU A 72 -12.73 5.93 -4.88
C GLU A 72 -11.30 5.47 -4.55
N LEU A 73 -10.50 6.35 -3.95
CA LEU A 73 -9.14 6.02 -3.51
C LEU A 73 -9.09 5.78 -2.01
N LYS A 74 -8.37 4.75 -1.61
CA LYS A 74 -8.02 4.45 -0.22
C LYS A 74 -6.54 4.14 -0.13
N LEU A 75 -5.97 4.28 1.08
CA LEU A 75 -4.59 3.93 1.34
C LEU A 75 -4.44 2.55 1.97
N GLY A 76 -3.34 1.91 1.67
CA GLY A 76 -2.84 0.73 2.32
C GLY A 76 -1.32 0.75 2.24
N THR A 77 -0.69 -0.37 2.52
CA THR A 77 0.75 -0.52 2.44
C THR A 77 1.08 -1.94 1.99
N GLU A 78 2.01 -2.08 1.04
CA GLU A 78 2.57 -3.38 0.73
C GLU A 78 3.82 -3.60 1.59
N TYR A 79 3.68 -4.44 2.61
CA TYR A 79 4.79 -4.76 3.51
C TYR A 79 5.69 -5.81 2.91
N HIS A 80 6.97 -5.50 2.78
CA HIS A 80 7.97 -6.54 2.56
C HIS A 80 8.28 -7.19 3.90
N VAL A 81 7.96 -8.48 4.04
CA VAL A 81 8.07 -9.15 5.32
C VAL A 81 9.52 -9.33 5.73
N ALA A 82 9.87 -8.75 6.87
CA ALA A 82 11.17 -8.80 7.50
C ALA A 82 10.97 -8.82 9.02
N THR A 83 12.04 -9.04 9.77
CA THR A 83 11.95 -9.14 11.24
C THR A 83 11.48 -7.84 11.91
N ASP A 84 11.66 -6.70 11.26
CA ASP A 84 11.26 -5.39 11.76
C ASP A 84 9.84 -4.96 11.36
N MET A 85 9.11 -5.79 10.61
CA MET A 85 7.77 -5.47 10.13
C MET A 85 6.80 -5.17 11.28
N ILE A 86 6.85 -5.96 12.33
CA ILE A 86 5.95 -5.82 13.49
C ILE A 86 6.21 -4.49 14.21
N ASP A 87 7.47 -4.10 14.33
CA ASP A 87 7.84 -2.81 14.95
C ASP A 87 7.31 -1.64 14.12
N ALA A 88 7.41 -1.71 12.80
CA ALA A 88 6.89 -0.69 11.90
C ALA A 88 5.36 -0.58 12.03
N PHE A 89 4.68 -1.71 12.14
CA PHE A 89 3.24 -1.77 12.33
C PHE A 89 2.83 -1.09 13.65
N HIS A 90 3.47 -1.42 14.75
CA HIS A 90 3.21 -0.81 16.06
C HIS A 90 3.54 0.69 16.09
N GLY A 91 4.56 1.10 15.36
CA GLY A 91 4.98 2.51 15.28
C GLY A 91 4.02 3.40 14.50
N GLY A 92 2.98 2.86 13.89
CA GLY A 92 2.04 3.63 13.08
C GLY A 92 2.65 4.18 11.81
N LEU A 93 3.77 3.61 11.33
CA LEU A 93 4.49 4.09 10.15
C LEU A 93 3.84 3.69 8.83
N CYS A 94 2.75 2.95 8.86
CA CYS A 94 2.14 2.37 7.67
C CYS A 94 0.64 2.16 7.88
N HIS A 95 -0.06 1.90 6.80
CA HIS A 95 -1.51 1.78 6.78
C HIS A 95 -1.94 0.34 6.54
N THR A 96 -3.04 -0.07 7.19
CA THR A 96 -3.77 -1.26 6.78
C THR A 96 -4.53 -0.94 5.48
N LEU A 97 -5.05 -1.97 4.80
CA LEU A 97 -5.80 -1.76 3.56
C LEU A 97 -7.10 -1.00 3.86
N ALA A 98 -7.17 0.26 3.41
CA ALA A 98 -8.34 1.12 3.55
C ALA A 98 -8.85 1.22 5.00
N ASP A 99 -7.94 1.30 5.98
CA ASP A 99 -8.23 1.35 7.41
C ASP A 99 -9.02 0.13 7.94
N THR A 100 -8.97 -0.98 7.22
CA THR A 100 -9.55 -2.25 7.65
C THR A 100 -8.56 -3.02 8.54
N GLN A 101 -8.96 -4.21 8.95
CA GLN A 101 -8.07 -5.13 9.69
C GLN A 101 -7.09 -5.90 8.79
N TYR A 102 -7.13 -5.67 7.47
CA TYR A 102 -6.32 -6.41 6.51
C TYR A 102 -5.03 -5.69 6.18
N ILE A 103 -3.95 -6.46 6.00
CA ILE A 103 -2.65 -5.97 5.52
C ILE A 103 -2.23 -6.75 4.29
N LEU A 104 -1.47 -6.10 3.42
CA LEU A 104 -0.88 -6.72 2.23
C LEU A 104 0.60 -7.00 2.52
N THR A 105 1.03 -8.23 2.32
CA THR A 105 2.42 -8.64 2.56
C THR A 105 3.05 -9.21 1.30
N GLU A 106 4.36 -8.98 1.12
CA GLU A 106 5.16 -9.64 0.09
C GLU A 106 6.38 -10.32 0.74
N TYR A 107 6.85 -11.38 0.12
CA TYR A 107 8.02 -12.13 0.57
C TYR A 107 9.04 -12.21 -0.56
N SER A 108 10.34 -12.24 -0.21
CA SER A 108 11.37 -12.52 -1.20
C SER A 108 11.23 -13.95 -1.70
N HIS A 109 11.53 -14.18 -2.98
CA HIS A 109 11.49 -15.52 -3.58
C HIS A 109 12.44 -16.51 -2.89
N SER A 110 13.48 -16.01 -2.23
CA SER A 110 14.46 -16.79 -1.48
C SER A 110 14.06 -17.08 -0.03
N SER A 111 12.90 -16.58 0.43
CA SER A 111 12.46 -16.79 1.81
C SER A 111 12.17 -18.26 2.09
N GLU A 112 12.64 -18.77 3.24
CA GLU A 112 12.32 -20.11 3.68
C GLU A 112 10.87 -20.21 4.13
N TYR A 113 10.26 -21.37 3.92
CA TYR A 113 8.87 -21.61 4.31
C TYR A 113 8.62 -21.38 5.80
N SER A 114 9.53 -21.83 6.67
CA SER A 114 9.40 -21.64 8.11
C SER A 114 9.38 -20.16 8.51
N PHE A 115 10.17 -19.32 7.84
CA PHE A 115 10.18 -17.88 8.03
C PHE A 115 8.85 -17.26 7.60
N VAL A 116 8.36 -17.61 6.42
CA VAL A 116 7.07 -17.13 5.90
C VAL A 116 5.95 -17.47 6.86
N TYR A 117 5.89 -18.71 7.32
CA TYR A 117 4.86 -19.19 8.25
C TYR A 117 4.91 -18.42 9.58
N LYS A 118 6.10 -18.28 10.16
CA LYS A 118 6.28 -17.56 11.44
C LYS A 118 5.84 -16.10 11.32
N MET A 119 6.32 -15.40 10.31
CA MET A 119 6.02 -13.98 10.13
C MET A 119 4.54 -13.74 9.84
N THR A 120 3.92 -14.60 9.07
CA THR A 120 2.49 -14.51 8.78
C THR A 120 1.67 -14.68 10.06
N ARG A 121 2.04 -15.60 10.92
CA ARG A 121 1.36 -15.80 12.22
C ARG A 121 1.54 -14.59 13.14
N GLU A 122 2.74 -14.04 13.22
CA GLU A 122 3.01 -12.86 14.05
C GLU A 122 2.20 -11.65 13.57
N ALA A 123 2.19 -11.40 12.26
CA ALA A 123 1.41 -10.31 11.67
C ALA A 123 -0.08 -10.46 11.97
N ARG A 124 -0.63 -11.66 11.82
CA ARG A 124 -2.03 -11.95 12.11
C ARG A 124 -2.37 -11.73 13.60
N SER A 125 -1.47 -12.13 14.49
CA SER A 125 -1.65 -11.91 15.93
C SER A 125 -1.72 -10.42 16.27
N GLU A 126 -0.83 -9.61 15.69
CA GLU A 126 -0.81 -8.17 15.88
C GLU A 126 -2.05 -7.49 15.33
N GLU A 127 -2.56 -7.96 14.21
CA GLU A 127 -3.79 -7.48 13.61
C GLU A 127 -4.98 -7.62 14.57
N HIS A 128 -5.07 -8.74 15.28
CA HIS A 128 -6.11 -8.98 16.27
C HIS A 128 -5.95 -8.12 17.53
N THR A 129 -4.73 -7.80 17.91
CA THR A 129 -4.48 -6.98 19.11
C THR A 129 -4.64 -5.48 18.88
N SER A 130 -4.64 -5.03 17.64
CA SER A 130 -4.80 -3.61 17.30
C SER A 130 -6.27 -3.15 17.33
N GLU A 131 -7.18 -4.03 17.54
CA GLU A 131 -8.59 -3.72 17.74
C GLU A 131 -8.84 -3.22 19.17
#